data_e04d5bc4b2d4cbd6b8b73b0f3db3787b
#
_entry.id   e04d5bc4b2d4cbd6b8b73b0f3db3787b
#
_cell.length_a   1.000
_cell.length_b   1.000
_cell.length_c   1.000
_cell.angle_alpha   90.00
_cell.angle_beta   90.00
_cell.angle_gamma   90.00
#
_symmetry.space_group_name_H-M   'P 1'
#
loop_
_entity.id
_entity.type
_entity.pdbx_description
1 polymer ?
#
loop_
_entity_poly.entity_id
_entity_poly.type
_entity_poly.pdbx_seq_one_letter_code
_entity_poly.pdbx_strand_id
1 'polypeptide(L)'
;MHFEPGQILAAFDDEDLLRRVADEFTRQAEPLVEAGVDVLIPAGGIPMLLFAQISGFRVAEAPVLNGLPVALRMMEMAVEMHQMFGLEVSRTRDFIRPPDEILDEFLGHPKL
;
A
#
# COMPACT_ATOMS: atom_id res chain seq x y z
N MET A 1 -2.40 -17.38 3.84
CA MET A 1 -1.02 -17.44 3.32
C MET A 1 -0.13 -17.98 4.44
N HIS A 2 0.58 -19.08 4.18
CA HIS A 2 1.36 -19.83 5.22
C HIS A 2 2.87 -19.50 5.15
N PHE A 3 3.22 -18.25 4.84
CA PHE A 3 4.61 -17.81 4.90
C PHE A 3 4.90 -17.07 6.20
N GLU A 4 5.98 -17.39 6.84
CA GLU A 4 6.52 -16.61 7.94
C GLU A 4 6.96 -15.22 7.46
N PRO A 5 6.84 -14.17 8.29
CA PRO A 5 7.23 -12.83 7.89
C PRO A 5 8.66 -12.74 7.32
N GLY A 6 9.60 -13.51 7.86
CA GLY A 6 10.98 -13.58 7.37
C GLY A 6 11.10 -14.15 5.96
N GLN A 7 10.24 -15.09 5.57
CA GLN A 7 10.23 -15.64 4.21
C GLN A 7 9.68 -14.63 3.20
N ILE A 8 8.67 -13.84 3.58
CA ILE A 8 8.15 -12.77 2.73
C ILE A 8 9.21 -11.69 2.50
N LEU A 9 9.98 -11.34 3.54
CA LEU A 9 11.10 -10.40 3.40
C LEU A 9 12.21 -10.96 2.51
N ALA A 10 12.56 -12.24 2.64
CA ALA A 10 13.58 -12.88 1.81
C ALA A 10 13.16 -12.91 0.32
N ALA A 11 11.88 -12.93 0.01
CA ALA A 11 11.38 -12.95 -1.37
C ALA A 11 11.65 -11.65 -2.15
N PHE A 12 12.11 -10.58 -1.49
CA PHE A 12 12.54 -9.36 -2.20
C PHE A 12 13.83 -9.57 -3.00
N ASP A 13 14.68 -10.48 -2.56
CA ASP A 13 15.99 -10.77 -3.16
C ASP A 13 16.05 -12.17 -3.78
N ASP A 14 14.95 -12.93 -3.76
CA ASP A 14 14.85 -14.31 -4.25
C ASP A 14 13.63 -14.46 -5.18
N GLU A 15 13.90 -14.52 -6.49
CA GLU A 15 12.85 -14.66 -7.51
C GLU A 15 12.05 -15.97 -7.39
N ASP A 16 12.68 -17.07 -6.99
CA ASP A 16 11.97 -18.34 -6.84
C ASP A 16 11.02 -18.30 -5.63
N LEU A 17 11.45 -17.65 -4.57
CA LEU A 17 10.62 -17.44 -3.41
C LEU A 17 9.49 -16.43 -3.71
N LEU A 18 9.75 -15.37 -4.47
CA LEU A 18 8.72 -14.43 -4.94
C LEU A 18 7.65 -15.15 -5.75
N ARG A 19 8.05 -16.02 -6.70
CA ARG A 19 7.08 -16.82 -7.49
C ARG A 19 6.24 -17.72 -6.58
N ARG A 20 6.85 -18.43 -5.65
CA ARG A 20 6.13 -19.29 -4.70
C ARG A 20 5.13 -18.51 -3.84
N VAL A 21 5.48 -17.31 -3.39
CA VAL A 21 4.57 -16.42 -2.64
C VAL A 21 3.41 -15.97 -3.53
N ALA A 22 3.69 -15.60 -4.78
CA ALA A 22 2.68 -15.18 -5.75
C ALA A 22 1.74 -16.35 -6.14
N ASP A 23 2.27 -17.56 -6.33
CA ASP A 23 1.49 -18.76 -6.63
C ASP A 23 0.56 -19.11 -5.46
N GLU A 24 1.07 -19.04 -4.23
CA GLU A 24 0.24 -19.28 -3.03
C GLU A 24 -0.86 -18.23 -2.88
N PHE A 25 -0.54 -16.96 -3.14
CA PHE A 25 -1.55 -15.88 -3.16
C PHE A 25 -2.62 -16.16 -4.22
N THR A 26 -2.20 -16.50 -5.45
CA THR A 26 -3.08 -16.84 -6.56
C THR A 26 -4.02 -17.97 -6.18
N ARG A 27 -3.48 -19.08 -5.68
CA ARG A 27 -4.25 -20.26 -5.27
C ARG A 27 -5.32 -19.95 -4.20
N GLN A 28 -5.02 -19.03 -3.28
CA GLN A 28 -5.97 -18.60 -2.25
C GLN A 28 -7.01 -17.59 -2.77
N ALA A 29 -6.65 -16.82 -3.77
CA ALA A 29 -7.50 -15.78 -4.33
C ALA A 29 -8.44 -16.28 -5.44
N GLU A 30 -8.06 -17.34 -6.17
CA GLU A 30 -8.89 -17.93 -7.24
C GLU A 30 -10.35 -18.19 -6.83
N PRO A 31 -10.65 -18.83 -5.69
CA PRO A 31 -12.04 -19.03 -5.28
C PRO A 31 -12.82 -17.75 -5.03
N LEU A 32 -12.12 -16.66 -4.67
CA LEU A 32 -12.76 -15.36 -4.47
C LEU A 32 -13.15 -14.74 -5.81
N VAL A 33 -12.28 -14.85 -6.81
CA VAL A 33 -12.56 -14.38 -8.17
C VAL A 33 -13.69 -15.19 -8.79
N GLU A 34 -13.71 -16.52 -8.62
CA GLU A 34 -14.82 -17.38 -9.06
C GLU A 34 -16.14 -17.00 -8.37
N ALA A 35 -16.10 -16.50 -7.12
CA ALA A 35 -17.26 -15.99 -6.40
C ALA A 35 -17.68 -14.57 -6.82
N GLY A 36 -17.00 -13.95 -7.79
CA GLY A 36 -17.36 -12.66 -8.37
C GLY A 36 -16.59 -11.46 -7.83
N VAL A 37 -15.40 -11.66 -7.26
CA VAL A 37 -14.50 -10.56 -6.87
C VAL A 37 -13.76 -10.04 -8.11
N ASP A 38 -13.93 -8.75 -8.40
CA ASP A 38 -13.36 -8.09 -9.59
C ASP A 38 -11.96 -7.51 -9.37
N VAL A 39 -11.57 -7.25 -8.13
CA VAL A 39 -10.28 -6.63 -7.78
C VAL A 39 -9.74 -7.24 -6.49
N LEU A 40 -8.44 -7.53 -6.48
CA LEU A 40 -7.73 -8.05 -5.30
C LEU A 40 -6.76 -6.98 -4.76
N ILE A 41 -6.81 -6.74 -3.46
CA ILE A 41 -5.90 -5.80 -2.80
C ILE A 41 -5.15 -6.59 -1.71
N PRO A 42 -3.82 -6.81 -1.87
CA PRO A 42 -3.02 -7.44 -0.83
C PRO A 42 -3.07 -6.62 0.46
N ALA A 43 -3.40 -7.24 1.58
CA ALA A 43 -3.43 -6.55 2.87
C ALA A 43 -2.02 -6.41 3.44
N GLY A 44 -1.64 -5.18 3.77
CA GLY A 44 -0.37 -4.85 4.41
C GLY A 44 0.72 -4.33 3.47
N GLY A 45 1.58 -3.45 3.99
CA GLY A 45 2.60 -2.75 3.20
C GLY A 45 3.65 -3.69 2.59
N ILE A 46 4.10 -4.71 3.33
CA ILE A 46 5.13 -5.65 2.84
C ILE A 46 4.63 -6.49 1.66
N PRO A 47 3.46 -7.16 1.71
CA PRO A 47 2.91 -7.85 0.53
C PRO A 47 2.67 -6.93 -0.66
N MET A 48 2.19 -5.69 -0.43
CA MET A 48 2.02 -4.71 -1.50
C MET A 48 3.34 -4.37 -2.19
N LEU A 49 4.40 -4.11 -1.41
CA LEU A 49 5.73 -3.83 -1.95
C LEU A 49 6.28 -5.03 -2.71
N LEU A 50 6.12 -6.24 -2.17
CA LEU A 50 6.60 -7.46 -2.81
C LEU A 50 5.95 -7.66 -4.18
N PHE A 51 4.62 -7.58 -4.25
CA PHE A 51 3.88 -7.76 -5.50
C PHE A 51 4.03 -6.58 -6.48
N ALA A 52 4.56 -5.44 -6.03
CA ALA A 52 4.95 -4.34 -6.92
C ALA A 52 6.05 -4.74 -7.90
N GLN A 53 6.84 -5.77 -7.60
CA GLN A 53 7.87 -6.31 -8.48
C GLN A 53 7.28 -7.10 -9.66
N ILE A 54 6.01 -7.50 -9.58
CA ILE A 54 5.32 -8.28 -10.63
C ILE A 54 4.45 -7.33 -11.46
N SER A 55 4.93 -6.98 -12.64
CA SER A 55 4.18 -6.12 -13.56
C SER A 55 2.90 -6.80 -14.05
N GLY A 56 1.78 -6.10 -13.94
CA GLY A 56 0.49 -6.60 -14.44
C GLY A 56 -0.04 -7.84 -13.73
N PHE A 57 0.30 -8.02 -12.45
CA PHE A 57 -0.13 -9.18 -11.68
C PHE A 57 -1.65 -9.29 -11.66
N ARG A 58 -2.15 -10.48 -12.00
CA ARG A 58 -3.57 -10.82 -12.04
C ARG A 58 -3.79 -12.22 -11.49
N VAL A 59 -4.98 -12.43 -10.95
CA VAL A 59 -5.51 -13.76 -10.64
C VAL A 59 -6.72 -13.96 -11.54
N ALA A 60 -6.63 -14.87 -12.49
CA ALA A 60 -7.57 -14.95 -13.60
C ALA A 60 -7.80 -13.56 -14.25
N GLU A 61 -9.04 -13.08 -14.33
CA GLU A 61 -9.34 -11.76 -14.89
C GLU A 61 -9.22 -10.60 -13.87
N ALA A 62 -9.12 -10.89 -12.56
CA ALA A 62 -9.07 -9.87 -11.54
C ALA A 62 -7.64 -9.30 -11.38
N PRO A 63 -7.45 -7.98 -11.51
CA PRO A 63 -6.16 -7.35 -11.24
C PRO A 63 -5.82 -7.39 -9.75
N VAL A 64 -4.55 -7.59 -9.46
CA VAL A 64 -3.99 -7.41 -8.11
C VAL A 64 -3.51 -5.97 -7.99
N LEU A 65 -4.29 -5.15 -7.29
CA LEU A 65 -4.03 -3.71 -7.14
C LEU A 65 -2.98 -3.46 -6.08
N ASN A 66 -1.89 -2.82 -6.47
CA ASN A 66 -0.90 -2.32 -5.51
C ASN A 66 -1.34 -0.94 -4.97
N GLY A 67 -1.73 -0.89 -3.70
CA GLY A 67 -2.19 0.32 -3.06
C GLY A 67 -1.11 1.38 -2.83
N LEU A 68 0.18 1.00 -2.79
CA LEU A 68 1.28 1.94 -2.55
C LEU A 68 1.47 2.96 -3.69
N PRO A 69 1.64 2.55 -4.96
CA PRO A 69 1.68 3.50 -6.07
C PRO A 69 0.43 4.37 -6.15
N VAL A 70 -0.75 3.80 -5.87
CA VAL A 70 -2.00 4.56 -5.84
C VAL A 70 -1.95 5.64 -4.77
N ALA A 71 -1.56 5.29 -3.54
CA ALA A 71 -1.43 6.26 -2.44
C ALA A 71 -0.42 7.37 -2.77
N LEU A 72 0.74 7.02 -3.34
CA LEU A 72 1.74 8.00 -3.77
C LEU A 72 1.19 8.96 -4.82
N ARG A 73 0.50 8.46 -5.84
CA ARG A 73 -0.14 9.32 -6.86
C ARG A 73 -1.23 10.21 -6.28
N MET A 74 -2.01 9.70 -5.33
CA MET A 74 -3.00 10.52 -4.64
C MET A 74 -2.35 11.63 -3.81
N MET A 75 -1.22 11.36 -3.16
CA MET A 75 -0.44 12.36 -2.43
C MET A 75 0.11 13.44 -3.38
N GLU A 76 0.72 13.05 -4.50
CA GLU A 76 1.21 13.99 -5.53
C GLU A 76 0.07 14.88 -6.03
N MET A 77 -1.07 14.29 -6.40
CA MET A 77 -2.25 15.03 -6.83
C MET A 77 -2.76 15.99 -5.74
N ALA A 78 -2.79 15.57 -4.48
CA ALA A 78 -3.22 16.43 -3.37
C ALA A 78 -2.31 17.64 -3.19
N VAL A 79 -0.99 17.46 -3.33
CA VAL A 79 -0.01 18.56 -3.30
C VAL A 79 -0.23 19.52 -4.48
N GLU A 80 -0.40 19.00 -5.69
CA GLU A 80 -0.67 19.82 -6.88
C GLU A 80 -1.98 20.61 -6.73
N MET A 81 -3.04 19.98 -6.25
CA MET A 81 -4.33 20.66 -6.01
C MET A 81 -4.21 21.75 -4.94
N HIS A 82 -3.42 21.51 -3.90
CA HIS A 82 -3.14 22.53 -2.90
C HIS A 82 -2.37 23.73 -3.51
N GLN A 83 -1.34 23.45 -4.31
CA GLN A 83 -0.52 24.50 -4.95
C GLN A 83 -1.32 25.32 -5.97
N MET A 84 -2.17 24.66 -6.76
CA MET A 84 -2.92 25.33 -7.84
C MET A 84 -4.17 26.05 -7.33
N PHE A 85 -4.85 25.50 -6.35
CA PHE A 85 -6.20 25.96 -5.95
C PHE A 85 -6.34 26.21 -4.44
N GLY A 86 -5.30 26.00 -3.65
CA GLY A 86 -5.38 26.11 -2.19
C GLY A 86 -6.28 25.05 -1.54
N LEU A 87 -6.52 23.92 -2.24
CA LEU A 87 -7.32 22.83 -1.69
C LEU A 87 -6.58 22.14 -0.56
N GLU A 88 -7.23 22.05 0.59
CA GLU A 88 -6.70 21.32 1.75
C GLU A 88 -7.85 20.71 2.56
N VAL A 89 -7.47 19.84 3.50
CA VAL A 89 -8.46 19.24 4.41
C VAL A 89 -9.06 20.32 5.32
N SER A 90 -10.32 20.13 5.69
CA SER A 90 -10.97 21.02 6.67
C SER A 90 -10.23 20.96 8.01
N ARG A 91 -9.88 22.12 8.54
CA ARG A 91 -9.18 22.26 9.83
C ARG A 91 -10.14 22.53 10.99
N THR A 92 -11.44 22.24 10.81
CA THR A 92 -12.46 22.63 11.80
C THR A 92 -12.93 21.50 12.71
N ARG A 93 -12.61 20.23 12.39
CA ARG A 93 -13.05 19.07 13.18
C ARG A 93 -11.92 18.04 13.27
N ASP A 94 -12.06 16.92 12.55
CA ASP A 94 -11.20 15.73 12.70
C ASP A 94 -9.74 15.98 12.29
N PHE A 95 -9.50 17.01 11.49
CA PHE A 95 -8.16 17.40 11.00
C PHE A 95 -7.72 18.75 11.56
N ILE A 96 -8.14 19.10 12.77
CA ILE A 96 -7.64 20.29 13.46
C ILE A 96 -6.12 20.19 13.58
N ARG A 97 -5.44 21.29 13.21
CA ARG A 97 -3.99 21.39 13.40
C ARG A 97 -3.68 21.35 14.89
N PRO A 98 -2.73 20.53 15.34
CA PRO A 98 -2.28 20.55 16.72
C PRO A 98 -1.80 21.96 17.13
N PRO A 99 -1.91 22.34 18.41
CA PRO A 99 -1.31 23.58 18.90
C PRO A 99 0.19 23.68 18.55
N ASP A 100 0.67 24.88 18.26
CA ASP A 100 2.06 25.08 17.84
C ASP A 100 3.06 24.55 18.87
N GLU A 101 2.75 24.66 20.15
CA GLU A 101 3.58 24.12 21.25
C GLU A 101 3.78 22.61 21.12
N ILE A 102 2.73 21.87 20.77
CA ILE A 102 2.80 20.41 20.57
C ILE A 102 3.60 20.07 19.31
N LEU A 103 3.43 20.86 18.24
CA LEU A 103 4.21 20.67 17.01
C LEU A 103 5.70 20.94 17.24
N ASP A 104 6.03 22.00 17.96
CA ASP A 104 7.42 22.37 18.28
C ASP A 104 8.09 21.30 19.16
N GLU A 105 7.36 20.78 20.16
CA GLU A 105 7.84 19.66 20.98
C GLU A 105 8.10 18.42 20.11
N PHE A 106 7.16 18.04 19.23
CA PHE A 106 7.31 16.87 18.35
C PHE A 106 8.48 17.03 17.36
N LEU A 107 8.65 18.21 16.77
CA LEU A 107 9.73 18.50 15.82
C LEU A 107 11.09 18.66 16.51
N GLY A 108 11.10 19.07 17.79
CA GLY A 108 12.30 19.21 18.60
C GLY A 108 12.84 17.88 19.16
N HIS A 109 12.07 16.80 19.12
CA HIS A 109 12.56 15.50 19.54
C HIS A 109 13.65 14.96 18.60
N PRO A 110 14.78 14.45 19.14
CA PRO A 110 15.81 13.84 18.31
C PRO A 110 15.19 12.67 17.53
N LYS A 111 15.42 12.66 16.24
CA LYS A 111 15.01 11.54 15.37
C LYS A 111 15.71 10.28 15.88
N LEU A 112 14.93 9.26 16.20
CA LEU A 112 15.41 7.92 16.55
C LEU A 112 16.18 7.30 15.38
#